data_508722d6c60819bb3052f1696d6d50a3
#
_entry.id   508722d6c60819bb3052f1696d6d50a3
#
_cell.length_a   1.000
_cell.length_b   1.000
_cell.length_c   1.000
_cell.angle_alpha   90.00
_cell.angle_beta   90.00
_cell.angle_gamma   90.00
#
_symmetry.space_group_name_H-M   'P 1'
#
loop_
_entity.id
_entity.type
_entity.pdbx_description
1 polymer ?
#
loop_
_entity_poly.entity_id
_entity_poly.type
_entity_poly.pdbx_seq_one_letter_code
_entity_poly.pdbx_strand_id
1 'polypeptide(L)'
;MTTKYRDKYTLVVSTSDLYSSALKPFFELIKIYWKDYPQKIILNTENNSYYDKELNIRNSFSTNDTPWSKRLYDCLKNVDTEYILFCLEDFFLLGNVDTEMINKCLDWMDENSNIAEFRLKTSN
;
A
#
# COMPACT_ATOMS: atom_id res chain seq x y z
N MET A 1 -1.99 -21.18 -6.06
CA MET A 1 -2.81 -20.34 -5.19
C MET A 1 -2.06 -19.12 -4.74
N THR A 2 -2.70 -18.01 -4.80
CA THR A 2 -2.06 -16.72 -4.59
C THR A 2 -2.24 -16.15 -3.19
N THR A 3 -3.11 -16.73 -2.38
CA THR A 3 -3.41 -16.24 -1.03
C THR A 3 -2.19 -16.16 -0.13
N LYS A 4 -1.26 -17.11 -0.28
CA LYS A 4 -0.03 -17.13 0.49
C LYS A 4 0.73 -15.79 0.42
N TYR A 5 0.86 -15.23 -0.77
CA TYR A 5 1.59 -13.98 -0.95
C TYR A 5 0.74 -12.77 -0.59
N ARG A 6 -0.55 -12.81 -0.86
CA ARG A 6 -1.47 -11.71 -0.56
C ARG A 6 -1.54 -11.40 0.94
N ASP A 7 -1.29 -12.41 1.78
CA ASP A 7 -1.33 -12.25 3.24
C ASP A 7 0.03 -11.88 3.81
N LYS A 8 1.07 -11.83 2.98
CA LYS A 8 2.43 -11.64 3.45
C LYS A 8 2.83 -10.18 3.60
N TYR A 9 2.11 -9.30 2.94
CA TYR A 9 2.40 -7.87 2.97
C TYR A 9 1.12 -7.05 3.00
N THR A 10 1.26 -5.81 3.43
CA THR A 10 0.17 -4.84 3.50
C THR A 10 0.47 -3.71 2.53
N LEU A 11 -0.53 -3.30 1.76
CA LEU A 11 -0.44 -2.09 0.96
C LEU A 11 -0.67 -0.89 1.88
N VAL A 12 0.32 -0.02 2.00
CA VAL A 12 0.21 1.21 2.79
C VAL A 12 0.17 2.38 1.82
N VAL A 13 -0.96 3.09 1.81
CA VAL A 13 -1.14 4.26 0.95
C VAL A 13 -1.15 5.49 1.83
N SER A 14 -0.22 6.40 1.59
CA SER A 14 -0.12 7.64 2.38
C SER A 14 -0.67 8.80 1.58
N THR A 15 -1.53 9.59 2.23
CA THR A 15 -2.17 10.74 1.61
C THR A 15 -2.38 11.86 2.63
N SER A 16 -2.90 12.99 2.14
CA SER A 16 -3.38 14.07 2.98
C SER A 16 -4.75 14.50 2.47
N ASP A 17 -5.47 15.27 3.29
CA ASP A 17 -6.80 15.73 2.90
C ASP A 17 -6.79 16.53 1.61
N LEU A 18 -5.71 17.25 1.36
CA LEU A 18 -5.56 18.07 0.14
C LEU A 18 -5.65 17.21 -1.13
N TYR A 19 -5.19 15.97 -1.08
CA TYR A 19 -5.14 15.08 -2.23
C TYR A 19 -6.19 13.98 -2.19
N SER A 20 -7.19 14.10 -1.33
CA SER A 20 -8.20 13.05 -1.13
C SER A 20 -9.02 12.76 -2.39
N SER A 21 -9.12 13.71 -3.32
CA SER A 21 -9.84 13.50 -4.58
C SER A 21 -9.17 12.45 -5.49
N ALA A 22 -7.90 12.14 -5.26
CA ALA A 22 -7.19 11.12 -6.02
C ALA A 22 -7.50 9.70 -5.55
N LEU A 23 -8.10 9.53 -4.37
CA LEU A 23 -8.29 8.20 -3.78
C LEU A 23 -9.23 7.32 -4.57
N LYS A 24 -10.34 7.85 -5.05
CA LYS A 24 -11.28 7.04 -5.83
C LYS A 24 -10.65 6.50 -7.10
N PRO A 25 -10.05 7.33 -7.98
CA PRO A 25 -9.39 6.77 -9.17
C PRO A 25 -8.24 5.84 -8.81
N PHE A 26 -7.47 6.14 -7.76
CA PHE A 26 -6.38 5.28 -7.32
C PHE A 26 -6.88 3.86 -7.02
N PHE A 27 -7.89 3.74 -6.16
CA PHE A 27 -8.39 2.42 -5.76
C PHE A 27 -9.18 1.73 -6.86
N GLU A 28 -9.85 2.48 -7.74
CA GLU A 28 -10.54 1.87 -8.89
C GLU A 28 -9.53 1.23 -9.85
N LEU A 29 -8.37 1.86 -10.05
CA LEU A 29 -7.32 1.27 -10.87
C LEU A 29 -6.73 0.01 -10.24
N ILE A 30 -6.63 -0.06 -8.93
CA ILE A 30 -6.21 -1.27 -8.25
C ILE A 30 -7.16 -2.43 -8.59
N LYS A 31 -8.45 -2.20 -8.53
CA LYS A 31 -9.44 -3.24 -8.85
C LYS A 31 -9.36 -3.70 -10.30
N ILE A 32 -8.98 -2.82 -11.21
CA ILE A 32 -8.87 -3.15 -12.63
C ILE A 32 -7.58 -3.89 -12.95
N TYR A 33 -6.45 -3.43 -12.42
CA TYR A 33 -5.14 -3.86 -12.87
C TYR A 33 -4.39 -4.78 -11.91
N TRP A 34 -4.88 -4.96 -10.70
CA TRP A 34 -4.17 -5.73 -9.69
C TRP A 34 -5.05 -6.85 -9.17
N LYS A 35 -5.15 -7.94 -9.93
CA LYS A 35 -6.03 -9.06 -9.58
C LYS A 35 -5.69 -9.68 -8.23
N ASP A 36 -4.41 -9.77 -7.92
CA ASP A 36 -3.93 -10.38 -6.68
C ASP A 36 -3.48 -9.31 -5.69
N TYR A 37 -4.26 -8.24 -5.57
CA TYR A 37 -3.93 -7.18 -4.62
C TYR A 37 -3.88 -7.74 -3.19
N PRO A 38 -3.06 -7.12 -2.30
CA PRO A 38 -2.92 -7.64 -0.95
C PRO A 38 -4.23 -7.58 -0.18
N GLN A 39 -4.42 -8.57 0.71
CA GLN A 39 -5.62 -8.67 1.53
C GLN A 39 -5.82 -7.47 2.43
N LYS A 40 -4.73 -6.88 2.90
CA LYS A 40 -4.76 -5.77 3.85
C LYS A 40 -4.26 -4.51 3.21
N ILE A 41 -5.07 -3.46 3.32
CA ILE A 41 -4.75 -2.14 2.81
C ILE A 41 -4.94 -1.15 3.95
N ILE A 42 -3.93 -0.34 4.22
CA ILE A 42 -4.03 0.74 5.21
C ILE A 42 -3.89 2.07 4.50
N LEU A 43 -4.86 2.93 4.70
CA LEU A 43 -4.83 4.29 4.21
C LEU A 43 -4.38 5.22 5.33
N ASN A 44 -3.18 5.76 5.21
CA ASN A 44 -2.63 6.73 6.15
C ASN A 44 -3.11 8.12 5.73
N THR A 45 -4.01 8.68 6.50
CA THR A 45 -4.74 9.90 6.15
C THR A 45 -4.75 10.87 7.33
N GLU A 46 -5.26 12.08 7.11
CA GLU A 46 -5.44 13.07 8.17
C GLU A 46 -6.84 12.99 8.76
N ASN A 47 -7.83 13.58 8.11
CA ASN A 47 -9.21 13.60 8.59
C ASN A 47 -10.17 12.87 7.67
N ASN A 48 -9.92 12.89 6.36
CA ASN A 48 -10.81 12.27 5.39
C ASN A 48 -10.59 10.77 5.32
N SER A 49 -11.67 10.03 5.19
CA SER A 49 -11.62 8.57 5.07
C SER A 49 -12.01 8.14 3.66
N TYR A 50 -11.66 6.91 3.33
CA TYR A 50 -12.11 6.31 2.08
C TYR A 50 -12.44 4.85 2.32
N TYR A 51 -13.55 4.40 1.78
CA TYR A 51 -14.02 3.02 1.89
C TYR A 51 -14.46 2.50 0.54
N ASP A 52 -14.30 1.20 0.34
CA ASP A 52 -14.71 0.52 -0.89
C ASP A 52 -15.32 -0.82 -0.51
N LYS A 53 -16.35 -1.25 -1.24
CA LYS A 53 -17.07 -2.49 -0.93
C LYS A 53 -16.21 -3.74 -1.12
N GLU A 54 -15.29 -3.70 -2.08
CA GLU A 54 -14.49 -4.86 -2.46
C GLU A 54 -13.14 -4.91 -1.76
N LEU A 55 -12.62 -3.75 -1.40
CA LEU A 55 -11.28 -3.63 -0.82
C LEU A 55 -11.37 -3.52 0.69
N ASN A 56 -10.52 -4.24 1.38
CA ASN A 56 -10.44 -4.19 2.83
C ASN A 56 -9.51 -3.04 3.24
N ILE A 57 -10.05 -1.83 3.28
CA ILE A 57 -9.28 -0.62 3.59
C ILE A 57 -9.50 -0.22 5.04
N ARG A 58 -8.40 -0.13 5.77
CA ARG A 58 -8.38 0.39 7.14
C ARG A 58 -7.81 1.80 7.11
N ASN A 59 -8.55 2.75 7.65
CA ASN A 59 -8.11 4.15 7.71
C ASN A 59 -7.34 4.40 9.01
N SER A 60 -6.16 5.00 8.88
CA SER A 60 -5.32 5.40 10.00
C SER A 60 -5.28 6.93 10.01
N PHE A 61 -5.88 7.52 11.04
CA PHE A 61 -6.05 8.98 11.11
C PHE A 61 -4.96 9.64 11.95
N SER A 62 -4.65 10.88 11.58
CA SER A 62 -3.77 11.73 12.38
C SER A 62 -4.16 13.19 12.14
N THR A 63 -3.64 14.10 12.98
CA THR A 63 -3.96 15.51 12.88
C THR A 63 -3.09 16.19 11.83
N ASN A 64 -3.58 17.32 11.29
CA ASN A 64 -2.87 18.07 10.25
C ASN A 64 -1.53 18.62 10.71
N ASP A 65 -1.37 18.88 12.01
CA ASP A 65 -0.16 19.44 12.58
C ASP A 65 0.87 18.38 12.95
N THR A 66 0.53 17.09 12.75
CA THR A 66 1.48 16.01 12.99
C THR A 66 2.44 15.89 11.80
N PRO A 67 3.76 15.87 12.02
CA PRO A 67 4.71 15.71 10.92
C PRO A 67 4.48 14.41 10.15
N TRP A 68 4.71 14.45 8.85
CA TRP A 68 4.46 13.30 7.97
C TRP A 68 5.18 12.03 8.44
N SER A 69 6.42 12.16 8.87
CA SER A 69 7.21 11.02 9.33
C SER A 69 6.59 10.36 10.57
N LYS A 70 6.05 11.17 11.50
CA LYS A 70 5.40 10.63 12.68
C LYS A 70 4.08 9.98 12.31
N ARG A 71 3.32 10.56 11.39
CA ARG A 71 2.07 9.95 10.92
C ARG A 71 2.33 8.57 10.32
N LEU A 72 3.36 8.48 9.50
CA LEU A 72 3.74 7.21 8.89
C LEU A 72 4.19 6.21 9.95
N TYR A 73 5.02 6.64 10.88
CA TYR A 73 5.49 5.78 11.97
C TYR A 73 4.32 5.21 12.77
N ASP A 74 3.38 6.06 13.16
CA ASP A 74 2.21 5.63 13.92
C ASP A 74 1.32 4.69 13.11
N CYS A 75 1.20 4.93 11.82
CA CYS A 75 0.47 4.06 10.90
C CYS A 75 1.12 2.67 10.82
N LEU A 76 2.44 2.61 10.70
CA LEU A 76 3.17 1.36 10.55
C LEU A 76 3.10 0.48 11.80
N LYS A 77 2.85 1.05 12.97
CA LYS A 77 2.65 0.27 14.19
C LYS A 77 1.44 -0.65 14.12
N ASN A 78 0.49 -0.35 13.24
CA ASN A 78 -0.73 -1.13 13.08
C ASN A 78 -0.61 -2.20 12.01
N VAL A 79 0.54 -2.29 11.34
CA VAL A 79 0.80 -3.32 10.33
C VAL A 79 1.17 -4.61 11.05
N ASP A 80 0.49 -5.70 10.72
CA ASP A 80 0.73 -7.00 11.34
C ASP A 80 1.26 -8.04 10.34
N THR A 81 1.60 -7.60 9.13
CA THR A 81 2.26 -8.45 8.13
C THR A 81 3.77 -8.24 8.18
N GLU A 82 4.53 -9.20 7.63
CA GLU A 82 5.99 -9.10 7.62
C GLU A 82 6.51 -7.93 6.80
N TYR A 83 5.80 -7.59 5.73
CA TYR A 83 6.27 -6.58 4.77
C TYR A 83 5.19 -5.58 4.46
N ILE A 84 5.60 -4.46 3.90
CA ILE A 84 4.68 -3.46 3.35
C ILE A 84 5.07 -3.15 1.91
N LEU A 85 4.07 -2.76 1.13
CA LEU A 85 4.27 -2.10 -0.15
C LEU A 85 3.74 -0.68 0.01
N PHE A 86 4.64 0.30 -0.10
CA PHE A 86 4.31 1.69 0.18
C PHE A 86 4.02 2.46 -1.10
N CYS A 87 2.90 3.18 -1.12
CA CYS A 87 2.49 4.02 -2.23
C CYS A 87 1.99 5.38 -1.76
N LEU A 88 2.09 6.35 -2.64
CA LEU A 88 1.37 7.61 -2.50
C LEU A 88 0.10 7.55 -3.36
N GLU A 89 -0.87 8.40 -3.06
CA GLU A 89 -2.17 8.39 -3.72
C GLU A 89 -2.14 8.72 -5.21
N ASP A 90 -1.04 9.30 -5.69
CA ASP A 90 -0.88 9.66 -7.10
C ASP A 90 -0.10 8.61 -7.92
N PHE A 91 0.22 7.49 -7.32
CA PHE A 91 0.88 6.38 -8.02
C PHE A 91 -0.17 5.54 -8.77
N PHE A 92 -0.79 6.13 -9.80
CA PHE A 92 -1.84 5.47 -10.56
C PHE A 92 -1.29 4.32 -11.41
N LEU A 93 -1.95 3.17 -11.34
CA LEU A 93 -1.58 2.04 -12.17
C LEU A 93 -1.95 2.31 -13.64
N LEU A 94 -1.03 2.05 -14.54
CA LEU A 94 -1.21 2.25 -15.97
C LEU A 94 -1.40 0.94 -16.73
N GLY A 95 -1.28 -0.18 -16.04
CA GLY A 95 -1.43 -1.51 -16.64
C GLY A 95 -1.39 -2.57 -15.56
N ASN A 96 -1.44 -3.83 -15.97
CA ASN A 96 -1.46 -4.96 -15.03
C ASN A 96 -0.22 -4.98 -14.14
N VAL A 97 -0.45 -5.19 -12.85
CA VAL A 97 0.64 -5.33 -11.88
C VAL A 97 1.36 -6.66 -12.12
N ASP A 98 2.68 -6.61 -12.12
CA ASP A 98 3.51 -7.79 -12.22
C ASP A 98 3.58 -8.49 -10.86
N THR A 99 2.55 -9.28 -10.57
CA THR A 99 2.43 -9.98 -9.30
C THR A 99 3.56 -10.98 -9.11
N GLU A 100 4.00 -11.61 -10.18
CA GLU A 100 5.11 -12.56 -10.12
C GLU A 100 6.39 -11.89 -9.64
N MET A 101 6.66 -10.68 -10.10
CA MET A 101 7.82 -9.91 -9.66
C MET A 101 7.71 -9.56 -8.17
N ILE A 102 6.53 -9.15 -7.72
CA ILE A 102 6.32 -8.86 -6.30
C ILE A 102 6.59 -10.10 -5.46
N ASN A 103 6.07 -11.25 -5.89
CA ASN A 103 6.26 -12.51 -5.16
C ASN A 103 7.74 -12.89 -5.08
N LYS A 104 8.49 -12.67 -6.15
CA LYS A 104 9.95 -12.91 -6.14
C LYS A 104 10.66 -12.00 -5.16
N CYS A 105 10.27 -10.74 -5.07
CA CYS A 105 10.84 -9.81 -4.11
C CYS A 105 10.56 -10.26 -2.68
N LEU A 106 9.36 -10.72 -2.39
CA LEU A 106 9.00 -11.22 -1.07
C LEU A 106 9.83 -12.44 -0.69
N ASP A 107 9.99 -13.38 -1.62
CA ASP A 107 10.81 -14.57 -1.37
C ASP A 107 12.27 -14.20 -1.11
N TRP A 108 12.80 -13.24 -1.89
CA TRP A 108 14.17 -12.78 -1.71
C TRP A 108 14.39 -12.10 -0.35
N MET A 109 13.42 -11.31 0.09
CA MET A 109 13.52 -10.67 1.41
C MET A 109 13.45 -11.70 2.53
N ASP A 110 12.66 -12.75 2.37
CA ASP A 110 12.63 -13.87 3.33
C ASP A 110 13.98 -14.58 3.43
N GLU A 111 14.65 -14.76 2.30
CA GLU A 111 15.92 -15.49 2.23
C GLU A 111 17.11 -14.63 2.61
N ASN A 112 16.99 -13.31 2.55
CA ASN A 112 18.08 -12.36 2.74
C ASN A 112 17.68 -11.27 3.72
N SER A 113 17.86 -11.52 5.00
CA SER A 113 17.43 -10.59 6.06
C SER A 113 18.14 -9.24 6.02
N ASN A 114 19.22 -9.12 5.26
CA ASN A 114 19.95 -7.86 5.12
C ASN A 114 19.38 -6.94 4.02
N ILE A 115 18.37 -7.41 3.27
CA ILE A 115 17.69 -6.58 2.27
C ILE A 115 16.57 -5.83 2.97
N ALA A 116 16.63 -4.50 2.96
CA ALA A 116 15.63 -3.65 3.62
C ALA A 116 14.48 -3.30 2.70
N GLU A 117 14.75 -3.09 1.41
CA GLU A 117 13.68 -2.69 0.47
C GLU A 117 14.02 -3.04 -0.96
N PHE A 118 12.96 -3.14 -1.76
CA PHE A 118 13.02 -3.15 -3.23
C PHE A 118 12.21 -1.98 -3.74
N ARG A 119 12.66 -1.37 -4.82
CA ARG A 119 11.91 -0.33 -5.51
C ARG A 119 11.28 -0.93 -6.75
N LEU A 120 9.97 -0.81 -6.86
CA LEU A 120 9.19 -1.46 -7.92
C LEU A 120 8.85 -0.53 -9.09
N LYS A 121 9.22 0.74 -9.00
CA LYS A 121 8.94 1.65 -10.09
C LYS A 121 10.06 1.62 -11.12
N THR A 122 9.69 1.76 -12.39
CA THR A 122 10.67 1.90 -13.46
C THR A 122 11.31 3.28 -13.41
N SER A 123 12.62 3.34 -13.61
CA SER A 123 13.31 4.61 -13.81
C SER A 123 13.23 4.96 -15.28
N ASN A 124 12.70 6.09 -15.56
CA ASN A 124 12.71 6.62 -16.93
C ASN A 124 13.86 7.58 -17.10
#